data_75ba8866b136756a133a02503818c4ad
#
_entry.id   75ba8866b136756a133a02503818c4ad
#
_cell.length_a   1.000
_cell.length_b   1.000
_cell.length_c   1.000
_cell.angle_alpha   90.00
_cell.angle_beta   90.00
_cell.angle_gamma   90.00
#
_symmetry.space_group_name_H-M   'P 1'
#
loop_
_entity.id
_entity.type
_entity.pdbx_description
1 polymer ?
#
loop_
_entity_poly.entity_id
_entity_poly.type
_entity_poly.pdbx_seq_one_letter_code
_entity_poly.pdbx_strand_id
1 'polypeptide(L)'
;VNSQGLEGAMVQMISHGVVSGALFLCVGVIYDRMHTRDINFYGGLVNRMPIYATVFMIFMLGSVGLPGTSGFVGEFLVIVGAFKYSSIVVIGAASGIVLSAVYMLYLYKRIIFGVIENEKLKEISDLNLREKSILIPLAIAVIVIGIFPNIFIDPMRLPIELIISNYEIANGK
;
A
#
# COMPACT_ATOMS: atom_id res chain seq x y z
N VAL A 1 24.95 -6.23 1.99
CA VAL A 1 23.73 -6.91 2.45
C VAL A 1 23.64 -6.76 3.95
N ASN A 2 22.48 -6.47 4.52
CA ASN A 2 22.27 -6.40 5.96
C ASN A 2 20.87 -6.91 6.34
N SER A 3 20.70 -7.32 7.60
CA SER A 3 19.47 -7.92 8.11
C SER A 3 18.26 -6.97 7.96
N GLN A 4 18.42 -5.72 8.37
CA GLN A 4 17.33 -4.73 8.33
C GLN A 4 16.80 -4.50 6.91
N GLY A 5 17.69 -4.42 5.92
CA GLY A 5 17.29 -4.24 4.52
C GLY A 5 16.55 -5.45 3.97
N LEU A 6 16.99 -6.67 4.31
CA LEU A 6 16.33 -7.92 3.88
C LEU A 6 14.99 -8.11 4.59
N GLU A 7 14.92 -7.88 5.90
CA GLU A 7 13.65 -7.93 6.65
C GLU A 7 12.65 -6.94 6.04
N GLY A 8 13.09 -5.70 5.79
CA GLY A 8 12.26 -4.69 5.14
C GLY A 8 11.79 -5.11 3.75
N ALA A 9 12.67 -5.67 2.92
CA ALA A 9 12.31 -6.15 1.59
C ALA A 9 11.25 -7.26 1.64
N MET A 10 11.37 -8.21 2.56
CA MET A 10 10.39 -9.29 2.73
C MET A 10 9.03 -8.75 3.19
N VAL A 11 9.02 -7.86 4.18
CA VAL A 11 7.78 -7.21 4.63
C VAL A 11 7.15 -6.39 3.51
N GLN A 12 7.97 -5.69 2.73
CA GLN A 12 7.47 -4.89 1.60
C GLN A 12 6.84 -5.76 0.51
N MET A 13 7.38 -6.93 0.22
CA MET A 13 6.76 -7.86 -0.74
C MET A 13 5.36 -8.30 -0.26
N ILE A 14 5.22 -8.65 1.02
CA ILE A 14 3.92 -9.03 1.61
C ILE A 14 2.96 -7.85 1.58
N SER A 15 3.39 -6.69 2.06
CA SER A 15 2.61 -5.46 2.06
C SER A 15 2.14 -5.07 0.67
N HIS A 16 3.04 -5.08 -0.30
CA HIS A 16 2.72 -4.76 -1.69
C HIS A 16 1.68 -5.72 -2.27
N GLY A 17 1.81 -7.03 -2.00
CA GLY A 17 0.82 -8.02 -2.45
C GLY A 17 -0.59 -7.72 -1.91
N VAL A 18 -0.71 -7.39 -0.63
CA VAL A 18 -2.00 -7.06 0.01
C VAL A 18 -2.54 -5.71 -0.51
N VAL A 19 -1.72 -4.66 -0.46
CA VAL A 19 -2.16 -3.29 -0.78
C VAL A 19 -2.47 -3.13 -2.26
N SER A 20 -1.58 -3.59 -3.14
CA SER A 20 -1.79 -3.45 -4.59
C SER A 20 -2.96 -4.31 -5.07
N GLY A 21 -3.07 -5.55 -4.57
CA GLY A 21 -4.22 -6.40 -4.84
C GLY A 21 -5.54 -5.74 -4.42
N ALA A 22 -5.58 -5.15 -3.23
CA ALA A 22 -6.74 -4.42 -2.74
C ALA A 22 -7.07 -3.16 -3.57
N LEU A 23 -6.07 -2.40 -4.00
CA LEU A 23 -6.26 -1.25 -4.88
C LEU A 23 -6.84 -1.66 -6.24
N PHE A 24 -6.37 -2.77 -6.82
CA PHE A 24 -6.96 -3.32 -8.05
C PHE A 24 -8.40 -3.76 -7.84
N LEU A 25 -8.74 -4.37 -6.71
CA LEU A 25 -10.12 -4.69 -6.37
C LEU A 25 -10.99 -3.43 -6.23
N CYS A 26 -10.47 -2.36 -5.64
CA CYS A 26 -11.17 -1.08 -5.60
C CYS A 26 -11.46 -0.52 -7.00
N VAL A 27 -10.50 -0.60 -7.92
CA VAL A 27 -10.73 -0.23 -9.33
C VAL A 27 -11.79 -1.13 -9.95
N GLY A 28 -11.75 -2.45 -9.68
CA GLY A 28 -12.76 -3.41 -10.14
C GLY A 28 -14.17 -3.02 -9.68
N VAL A 29 -14.35 -2.66 -8.42
CA VAL A 29 -15.64 -2.27 -7.84
C VAL A 29 -16.30 -1.11 -8.61
N ILE A 30 -15.56 -0.05 -8.92
CA ILE A 30 -16.12 1.08 -9.68
C ILE A 30 -16.26 0.76 -11.17
N TYR A 31 -15.36 -0.05 -11.72
CA TYR A 31 -15.43 -0.49 -13.12
C TYR A 31 -16.64 -1.39 -13.38
N ASP A 32 -16.97 -2.32 -12.50
CA ASP A 32 -18.13 -3.20 -12.64
C ASP A 32 -19.46 -2.42 -12.69
N ARG A 33 -19.48 -1.22 -12.07
CA ARG A 33 -20.66 -0.34 -12.06
C ARG A 33 -20.72 0.60 -13.26
N MET A 34 -19.58 1.13 -13.68
CA MET A 34 -19.53 2.24 -14.65
C MET A 34 -18.86 1.88 -15.98
N HIS A 35 -18.19 0.73 -16.07
CA HIS A 35 -17.48 0.23 -17.24
C HIS A 35 -16.45 1.20 -17.85
N THR A 36 -15.88 2.08 -17.00
CA THR A 36 -14.84 3.02 -17.41
C THR A 36 -13.76 3.13 -16.36
N ARG A 37 -12.51 3.42 -16.78
CA ARG A 37 -11.36 3.72 -15.93
C ARG A 37 -10.90 5.17 -16.08
N ASP A 38 -11.64 5.98 -16.83
CA ASP A 38 -11.30 7.38 -16.99
C ASP A 38 -11.53 8.14 -15.69
N ILE A 39 -10.45 8.70 -15.14
CA ILE A 39 -10.47 9.44 -13.89
C ILE A 39 -11.38 10.68 -13.99
N ASN A 40 -11.49 11.28 -15.18
CA ASN A 40 -12.33 12.46 -15.39
C ASN A 40 -13.85 12.14 -15.34
N PHE A 41 -14.20 10.87 -15.46
CA PHE A 41 -15.58 10.40 -15.33
C PHE A 41 -16.07 10.48 -13.88
N TYR A 42 -15.14 10.35 -12.91
CA TYR A 42 -15.45 10.24 -11.48
C TYR A 42 -15.26 11.58 -10.75
N GLY A 43 -16.00 11.75 -9.66
CA GLY A 43 -15.91 12.87 -8.73
C GLY A 43 -17.02 12.78 -7.69
N GLY A 44 -16.72 13.17 -6.44
CA GLY A 44 -17.70 13.19 -5.37
C GLY A 44 -18.21 11.84 -4.89
N LEU A 45 -17.49 10.75 -5.16
CA LEU A 45 -17.92 9.38 -4.79
C LEU A 45 -18.18 9.22 -3.30
N VAL A 46 -17.54 10.00 -2.42
CA VAL A 46 -17.77 9.95 -0.97
C VAL A 46 -19.24 10.18 -0.61
N ASN A 47 -19.97 10.96 -1.40
CA ASN A 47 -21.37 11.27 -1.14
C ASN A 47 -22.31 10.07 -1.39
N ARG A 48 -21.89 9.10 -2.19
CA ARG A 48 -22.68 7.94 -2.60
C ARG A 48 -22.09 6.62 -2.11
N MET A 49 -20.77 6.55 -1.99
CA MET A 49 -20.01 5.36 -1.64
C MET A 49 -19.06 5.63 -0.45
N PRO A 50 -19.57 6.01 0.74
CA PRO A 50 -18.73 6.36 1.88
C PRO A 50 -17.89 5.18 2.41
N ILE A 51 -18.41 3.95 2.37
CA ILE A 51 -17.67 2.77 2.82
C ILE A 51 -16.54 2.48 1.85
N TYR A 52 -16.81 2.54 0.55
CA TYR A 52 -15.78 2.42 -0.49
C TYR A 52 -14.69 3.48 -0.31
N ALA A 53 -15.07 4.73 -0.12
CA ALA A 53 -14.13 5.84 0.08
C ALA A 53 -13.20 5.58 1.28
N THR A 54 -13.75 5.09 2.40
CA THR A 54 -12.97 4.79 3.60
C THR A 54 -11.97 3.66 3.36
N VAL A 55 -12.42 2.56 2.76
CA VAL A 55 -11.56 1.39 2.49
C VAL A 55 -10.48 1.74 1.46
N PHE A 56 -10.85 2.47 0.41
CA PHE A 56 -9.89 2.95 -0.59
C PHE A 56 -8.84 3.90 0.02
N MET A 57 -9.23 4.77 0.97
CA MET A 57 -8.30 5.61 1.73
C MET A 57 -7.26 4.77 2.49
N ILE A 58 -7.68 3.70 3.18
CA ILE A 58 -6.77 2.84 3.94
C ILE A 58 -5.71 2.22 3.00
N PHE A 59 -6.14 1.69 1.85
CA PHE A 59 -5.21 1.10 0.89
C PHE A 59 -4.29 2.14 0.24
N MET A 60 -4.84 3.31 -0.08
CA MET A 60 -4.05 4.41 -0.62
C MET A 60 -2.97 4.85 0.36
N LEU A 61 -3.33 5.03 1.64
CA LEU A 61 -2.36 5.37 2.71
C LEU A 61 -1.35 4.24 2.94
N GLY A 62 -1.76 2.97 2.82
CA GLY A 62 -0.87 1.82 2.84
C GLY A 62 0.13 1.81 1.68
N SER A 63 -0.31 2.24 0.50
CA SER A 63 0.55 2.35 -0.69
C SER A 63 1.55 3.51 -0.62
N VAL A 64 1.22 4.56 0.11
CA VAL A 64 2.07 5.75 0.33
C VAL A 64 3.07 5.53 1.48
N GLY A 65 2.88 4.47 2.28
CA GLY A 65 3.73 4.21 3.43
C GLY A 65 3.42 5.12 4.63
N LEU A 66 2.14 5.38 4.92
CA LEU A 66 1.78 6.12 6.14
C LEU A 66 2.16 5.31 7.40
N PRO A 67 2.80 5.91 8.42
CA PRO A 67 3.05 5.23 9.69
C PRO A 67 1.78 4.60 10.28
N GLY A 68 1.88 3.34 10.70
CA GLY A 68 0.74 2.53 11.15
C GLY A 68 0.10 1.68 10.05
N THR A 69 0.59 1.75 8.82
CA THR A 69 0.19 0.87 7.71
C THR A 69 1.34 -0.07 7.31
N SER A 70 0.99 -1.14 6.61
CA SER A 70 1.95 -2.19 6.22
C SER A 70 3.08 -1.69 5.32
N GLY A 71 2.82 -0.73 4.43
CA GLY A 71 3.82 -0.18 3.51
C GLY A 71 4.94 0.55 4.23
N PHE A 72 4.61 1.31 5.28
CA PHE A 72 5.60 2.06 6.05
C PHE A 72 6.70 1.16 6.63
N VAL A 73 6.34 0.01 7.18
CA VAL A 73 7.30 -0.88 7.84
C VAL A 73 8.36 -1.37 6.87
N GLY A 74 7.93 -1.87 5.71
CA GLY A 74 8.84 -2.37 4.70
C GLY A 74 9.73 -1.27 4.13
N GLU A 75 9.15 -0.16 3.70
CA GLU A 75 9.87 0.99 3.13
C GLU A 75 10.87 1.59 4.11
N PHE A 76 10.46 1.79 5.37
CA PHE A 76 11.33 2.35 6.39
C PHE A 76 12.53 1.46 6.69
N LEU A 77 12.32 0.15 6.86
CA LEU A 77 13.41 -0.80 7.12
C LEU A 77 14.38 -0.88 5.92
N VAL A 78 13.87 -0.85 4.68
CA VAL A 78 14.73 -0.84 3.48
C VAL A 78 15.58 0.43 3.44
N ILE A 79 14.99 1.60 3.73
CA ILE A 79 15.71 2.87 3.76
C ILE A 79 16.78 2.86 4.84
N VAL A 80 16.46 2.42 6.06
CA VAL A 80 17.44 2.31 7.16
C VAL A 80 18.57 1.33 6.80
N GLY A 81 18.22 0.20 6.18
CA GLY A 81 19.20 -0.76 5.69
C GLY A 81 20.12 -0.18 4.59
N ALA A 82 19.56 0.58 3.66
CA ALA A 82 20.29 1.23 2.58
C ALA A 82 21.17 2.38 3.08
N PHE A 83 20.75 3.10 4.14
CA PHE A 83 21.50 4.22 4.70
C PHE A 83 22.90 3.80 5.20
N LYS A 84 23.03 2.58 5.71
CA LYS A 84 24.32 2.00 6.11
C LYS A 84 25.30 1.82 4.94
N TYR A 85 24.78 1.85 3.71
CA TYR A 85 25.56 1.62 2.51
C TYR A 85 25.84 2.91 1.72
N SER A 86 24.79 3.74 1.47
CA SER A 86 24.92 4.96 0.68
C SER A 86 23.79 5.95 0.97
N SER A 87 24.15 7.13 1.47
CA SER A 87 23.20 8.24 1.69
C SER A 87 22.56 8.75 0.39
N ILE A 88 23.29 8.70 -0.73
CA ILE A 88 22.77 9.16 -2.04
C ILE A 88 21.61 8.26 -2.49
N VAL A 89 21.77 6.94 -2.35
CA VAL A 89 20.72 5.98 -2.69
C VAL A 89 19.47 6.21 -1.83
N VAL A 90 19.66 6.51 -0.55
CA VAL A 90 18.54 6.80 0.37
C VAL A 90 17.80 8.07 -0.01
N ILE A 91 18.50 9.14 -0.39
CA ILE A 91 17.85 10.38 -0.84
C ILE A 91 16.99 10.10 -2.09
N GLY A 92 17.53 9.33 -3.05
CA GLY A 92 16.77 8.91 -4.23
C GLY A 92 15.53 8.08 -3.87
N ALA A 93 15.65 7.10 -2.98
CA ALA A 93 14.54 6.27 -2.54
C ALA A 93 13.47 7.09 -1.78
N ALA A 94 13.90 7.97 -0.87
CA ALA A 94 12.99 8.84 -0.11
C ALA A 94 12.20 9.80 -1.02
N SER A 95 12.81 10.32 -2.08
CA SER A 95 12.11 11.15 -3.07
C SER A 95 10.95 10.39 -3.75
N GLY A 96 11.10 9.08 -3.98
CA GLY A 96 10.06 8.21 -4.51
C GLY A 96 8.83 8.14 -3.61
N ILE A 97 9.03 8.07 -2.28
CA ILE A 97 7.91 8.07 -1.32
C ILE A 97 7.13 9.39 -1.40
N VAL A 98 7.83 10.52 -1.45
CA VAL A 98 7.18 11.84 -1.57
C VAL A 98 6.38 11.95 -2.87
N LEU A 99 6.94 11.50 -3.98
CA LEU A 99 6.25 11.51 -5.28
C LEU A 99 5.04 10.58 -5.27
N SER A 100 5.15 9.40 -4.65
CA SER A 100 4.03 8.48 -4.46
C SER A 100 2.90 9.13 -3.68
N ALA A 101 3.21 9.82 -2.58
CA ALA A 101 2.22 10.55 -1.81
C ALA A 101 1.49 11.61 -2.65
N VAL A 102 2.23 12.37 -3.44
CA VAL A 102 1.65 13.45 -4.27
C VAL A 102 0.64 12.89 -5.28
N TYR A 103 1.03 11.90 -6.08
CA TYR A 103 0.12 11.40 -7.12
C TYR A 103 -1.05 10.59 -6.55
N MET A 104 -0.84 9.81 -5.47
CA MET A 104 -1.90 9.03 -4.86
C MET A 104 -2.94 9.89 -4.15
N LEU A 105 -2.52 10.93 -3.41
CA LEU A 105 -3.43 11.89 -2.79
C LEU A 105 -4.18 12.71 -3.84
N TYR A 106 -3.52 13.07 -4.94
CA TYR A 106 -4.16 13.76 -6.05
C TYR A 106 -5.23 12.87 -6.71
N LEU A 107 -4.91 11.59 -6.97
CA LEU A 107 -5.86 10.63 -7.51
C LEU A 107 -7.08 10.46 -6.60
N TYR A 108 -6.82 10.24 -5.30
CA TYR A 108 -7.89 10.09 -4.31
C TYR A 108 -8.80 11.32 -4.27
N LYS A 109 -8.19 12.52 -4.21
CA LYS A 109 -8.94 13.78 -4.22
C LYS A 109 -9.87 13.88 -5.43
N ARG A 110 -9.38 13.54 -6.61
CA ARG A 110 -10.15 13.64 -7.86
C ARG A 110 -11.33 12.70 -7.92
N ILE A 111 -11.16 11.48 -7.48
CA ILE A 111 -12.19 10.43 -7.57
C ILE A 111 -13.21 10.56 -6.43
N ILE A 112 -12.73 10.78 -5.21
CA ILE A 112 -13.55 10.67 -4.00
C ILE A 112 -14.21 11.98 -3.61
N PHE A 113 -13.49 13.09 -3.68
CA PHE A 113 -14.01 14.40 -3.28
C PHE A 113 -14.55 15.20 -4.47
N GLY A 114 -15.21 16.31 -4.13
CA GLY A 114 -15.81 17.21 -5.09
C GLY A 114 -17.31 17.01 -5.27
N VAL A 115 -17.83 17.57 -6.34
CA VAL A 115 -19.25 17.52 -6.71
C VAL A 115 -19.46 16.39 -7.73
N ILE A 116 -20.57 15.71 -7.65
CA ILE A 116 -20.98 14.74 -8.68
C ILE A 116 -21.48 15.49 -9.89
N GLU A 117 -20.64 15.61 -10.91
CA GLU A 117 -21.01 16.29 -12.17
C GLU A 117 -21.72 15.32 -13.13
N ASN A 118 -21.36 14.03 -13.09
CA ASN A 118 -21.92 13.02 -13.97
C ASN A 118 -23.19 12.40 -13.37
N GLU A 119 -24.33 12.57 -14.06
CA GLU A 119 -25.63 12.05 -13.63
C GLU A 119 -25.62 10.54 -13.30
N LYS A 120 -24.84 9.73 -14.06
CA LYS A 120 -24.72 8.29 -13.83
C LYS A 120 -24.16 7.95 -12.44
N LEU A 121 -23.35 8.81 -11.86
CA LEU A 121 -22.80 8.61 -10.52
C LEU A 121 -23.81 8.88 -9.39
N LYS A 122 -24.92 9.56 -9.68
CA LYS A 122 -25.96 9.81 -8.69
C LYS A 122 -26.69 8.54 -8.23
N GLU A 123 -26.70 7.50 -9.07
CA GLU A 123 -27.37 6.22 -8.81
C GLU A 123 -26.39 5.12 -8.39
N ILE A 124 -25.09 5.43 -8.32
CA ILE A 124 -24.08 4.41 -7.95
C ILE A 124 -24.30 3.94 -6.51
N SER A 125 -24.33 2.62 -6.32
CA SER A 125 -24.47 1.98 -5.01
C SER A 125 -23.13 1.73 -4.34
N ASP A 126 -23.07 1.85 -3.01
CA ASP A 126 -21.89 1.53 -2.22
C ASP A 126 -21.58 0.02 -2.24
N LEU A 127 -20.54 -0.40 -1.54
CA LEU A 127 -20.09 -1.79 -1.46
C LEU A 127 -21.22 -2.74 -1.04
N ASN A 128 -21.40 -3.80 -1.81
CA ASN A 128 -22.27 -4.90 -1.46
C ASN A 128 -21.62 -5.81 -0.40
N LEU A 129 -22.36 -6.80 0.11
CA LEU A 129 -21.88 -7.69 1.17
C LEU A 129 -20.63 -8.49 0.75
N ARG A 130 -20.59 -8.98 -0.49
CA ARG A 130 -19.46 -9.72 -1.04
C ARG A 130 -18.21 -8.84 -1.11
N GLU A 131 -18.33 -7.62 -1.62
CA GLU A 131 -17.22 -6.67 -1.73
C GLU A 131 -16.68 -6.29 -0.33
N LYS A 132 -17.57 -6.05 0.63
CA LYS A 132 -17.20 -5.79 2.04
C LYS A 132 -16.46 -6.97 2.65
N SER A 133 -16.92 -8.21 2.41
CA SER A 133 -16.28 -9.42 2.96
C SER A 133 -14.87 -9.67 2.41
N ILE A 134 -14.52 -9.06 1.28
CA ILE A 134 -13.17 -9.13 0.69
C ILE A 134 -12.32 -7.93 1.12
N LEU A 135 -12.85 -6.72 0.97
CA LEU A 135 -12.06 -5.50 1.16
C LEU A 135 -11.80 -5.17 2.63
N ILE A 136 -12.77 -5.41 3.53
CA ILE A 136 -12.59 -5.10 4.96
C ILE A 136 -11.49 -5.94 5.61
N PRO A 137 -11.42 -7.28 5.42
CA PRO A 137 -10.30 -8.06 5.94
C PRO A 137 -8.95 -7.63 5.39
N LEU A 138 -8.86 -7.25 4.11
CA LEU A 138 -7.62 -6.71 3.53
C LEU A 138 -7.24 -5.37 4.18
N ALA A 139 -8.20 -4.49 4.43
CA ALA A 139 -7.94 -3.22 5.13
C ALA A 139 -7.45 -3.45 6.58
N ILE A 140 -8.05 -4.42 7.28
CA ILE A 140 -7.59 -4.84 8.61
C ILE A 140 -6.17 -5.39 8.53
N ALA A 141 -5.86 -6.23 7.53
CA ALA A 141 -4.52 -6.78 7.33
C ALA A 141 -3.47 -5.69 7.14
N VAL A 142 -3.77 -4.65 6.34
CA VAL A 142 -2.87 -3.49 6.16
C VAL A 142 -2.52 -2.82 7.48
N ILE A 143 -3.51 -2.64 8.36
CA ILE A 143 -3.32 -2.01 9.67
C ILE A 143 -2.59 -2.97 10.63
N VAL A 144 -2.97 -4.24 10.67
CA VAL A 144 -2.35 -5.24 11.56
C VAL A 144 -0.87 -5.43 11.23
N ILE A 145 -0.51 -5.55 9.95
CA ILE A 145 0.89 -5.65 9.53
C ILE A 145 1.65 -4.37 9.89
N GLY A 146 1.01 -3.21 9.79
CA GLY A 146 1.63 -1.92 10.12
C GLY A 146 1.88 -1.70 11.61
N ILE A 147 0.97 -2.20 12.48
CA ILE A 147 1.05 -2.01 13.94
C ILE A 147 1.83 -3.14 14.62
N PHE A 148 1.69 -4.37 14.12
CA PHE A 148 2.30 -5.57 14.68
C PHE A 148 3.23 -6.27 13.67
N PRO A 149 4.26 -5.59 13.12
CA PRO A 149 5.11 -6.14 12.08
C PRO A 149 5.90 -7.37 12.52
N ASN A 150 6.20 -7.49 13.81
CA ASN A 150 6.98 -8.61 14.37
C ASN A 150 6.31 -9.97 14.15
N ILE A 151 4.98 -10.03 14.04
CA ILE A 151 4.27 -11.28 13.71
C ILE A 151 4.76 -11.86 12.37
N PHE A 152 5.17 -10.99 11.44
CA PHE A 152 5.67 -11.38 10.13
C PHE A 152 7.19 -11.41 10.05
N ILE A 153 7.89 -10.54 10.80
CA ILE A 153 9.36 -10.45 10.79
C ILE A 153 9.99 -11.63 11.54
N ASP A 154 9.49 -11.96 12.72
CA ASP A 154 10.11 -12.98 13.58
C ASP A 154 10.26 -14.35 12.91
N PRO A 155 9.28 -14.89 12.17
CA PRO A 155 9.44 -16.15 11.44
C PRO A 155 10.49 -16.10 10.32
N MET A 156 10.79 -14.91 9.80
CA MET A 156 11.72 -14.71 8.68
C MET A 156 13.17 -14.45 9.14
N ARG A 157 13.40 -14.14 10.41
CA ARG A 157 14.75 -13.80 10.92
C ARG A 157 15.78 -14.87 10.68
N LEU A 158 15.50 -16.11 11.10
CA LEU A 158 16.45 -17.21 10.93
C LEU A 158 16.81 -17.49 9.46
N PRO A 159 15.86 -17.58 8.53
CA PRO A 159 16.17 -17.69 7.10
C PRO A 159 17.02 -16.51 6.57
N ILE A 160 16.75 -15.29 7.01
CA ILE A 160 17.50 -14.10 6.60
C ILE A 160 18.95 -14.14 7.11
N GLU A 161 19.15 -14.52 8.38
CA GLU A 161 20.48 -14.67 8.96
C GLU A 161 21.32 -15.75 8.23
N LEU A 162 20.70 -16.86 7.85
CA LEU A 162 21.36 -17.90 7.05
C LEU A 162 21.77 -17.40 5.66
N ILE A 163 20.92 -16.59 5.00
CA ILE A 163 21.25 -15.98 3.71
C ILE A 163 22.45 -15.04 3.85
N ILE A 164 22.47 -14.21 4.89
CA ILE A 164 23.58 -13.27 5.15
C ILE A 164 24.88 -14.03 5.43
N SER A 165 24.84 -15.01 6.32
CA SER A 165 26.01 -15.84 6.65
C SER A 165 26.59 -16.53 5.42
N ASN A 166 25.74 -17.12 4.58
CA ASN A 166 26.19 -17.75 3.33
C ASN A 166 26.80 -16.73 2.35
N TYR A 167 26.24 -15.53 2.29
CA TYR A 167 26.78 -14.45 1.47
C TYR A 167 28.14 -13.97 1.97
N GLU A 168 28.33 -13.83 3.29
CA GLU A 168 29.60 -13.44 3.90
C GLU A 168 30.69 -14.50 3.66
N ILE A 169 30.37 -15.78 3.87
CA ILE A 169 31.28 -16.89 3.58
C ILE A 169 31.70 -16.89 2.10
N ALA A 170 30.76 -16.70 1.18
CA ALA A 170 31.04 -16.68 -0.26
C ALA A 170 31.93 -15.50 -0.67
N ASN A 171 31.95 -14.41 0.08
CA ASN A 171 32.77 -13.22 -0.18
C ASN A 171 34.04 -13.15 0.71
N GLY A 172 34.37 -14.22 1.42
CA GLY A 172 35.60 -14.29 2.22
C GLY A 172 35.61 -13.38 3.45
N LYS A 173 34.42 -13.12 4.01
CA LYS A 173 34.25 -12.31 5.24
C LYS A 173 33.80 -13.16 6.39
#